data_c8a11686d4a8e4e7c3178e089badc14e
#
_entry.id   c8a11686d4a8e4e7c3178e089badc14e
#
_cell.length_a   1.000
_cell.length_b   1.000
_cell.length_c   1.000
_cell.angle_alpha   90.00
_cell.angle_beta   90.00
_cell.angle_gamma   90.00
#
_symmetry.space_group_name_H-M   'P 1'
#
loop_
_entity.id
_entity.type
_entity.pdbx_description
1 polymer ?
#
loop_
_entity_poly.entity_id
_entity_poly.type
_entity_poly.pdbx_seq_one_letter_code
_entity_poly.pdbx_strand_id
1 'polypeptide(L)' 'EVPVVELHWEMNPDGSLAGEPRVTSAPPTTAGQVYTEAALRAVRMCAPFRLPPDKYNAWKIVDWTFDPRQML' A
#
# COMPACT_ATOMS: atom_id res chain seq x y z
N GLU A 1 19.56 -0.62 10.20
CA GLU A 1 18.32 0.17 10.22
C GLU A 1 17.30 -0.40 9.26
N VAL A 2 16.06 -0.56 9.72
CA VAL A 2 15.00 -1.18 8.93
C VAL A 2 14.21 -0.07 8.21
N PRO A 3 14.08 -0.14 6.88
CA PRO A 3 13.30 0.86 6.15
C PRO A 3 11.80 0.67 6.37
N VAL A 4 11.15 1.70 6.88
CA VAL A 4 9.70 1.73 7.06
C VAL A 4 9.12 2.62 5.95
N VAL A 5 8.17 2.07 5.21
CA VAL A 5 7.55 2.77 4.07
C VAL A 5 6.06 2.93 4.36
N GLU A 6 5.55 4.13 4.14
CA GLU A 6 4.13 4.41 4.27
C GLU A 6 3.54 4.70 2.90
N LEU A 7 2.42 4.02 2.60
CA LEU A 7 1.72 4.14 1.34
C LEU A 7 0.31 4.63 1.57
N HIS A 8 -0.20 5.30 0.55
CA HIS A 8 -1.60 5.76 0.52
C HIS A 8 -2.19 5.39 -0.83
N TRP A 9 -3.36 4.76 -0.81
CA TRP A 9 -4.10 4.52 -2.05
C TRP A 9 -5.60 4.53 -1.81
N GLU A 10 -6.34 4.74 -2.90
CA GLU A 10 -7.80 4.73 -2.87
C GLU A 10 -8.31 3.59 -3.75
N MET A 11 -9.49 3.12 -3.41
CA MET A 11 -10.09 1.99 -4.12
C MET A 11 -11.48 2.30 -4.60
N ASN A 12 -11.83 1.70 -5.74
CA ASN A 12 -13.18 1.72 -6.26
C ASN A 12 -14.07 0.71 -5.52
N PRO A 13 -15.38 0.81 -5.64
CA PRO A 13 -16.29 -0.13 -4.95
C PRO A 13 -16.07 -1.60 -5.30
N ASP A 14 -15.50 -1.90 -6.47
CA ASP A 14 -15.19 -3.27 -6.86
C ASP A 14 -13.86 -3.78 -6.32
N GLY A 15 -13.14 -2.95 -5.55
CA GLY A 15 -11.86 -3.32 -4.99
C GLY A 15 -10.66 -3.04 -5.89
N SER A 16 -10.88 -2.47 -7.07
CA SER A 16 -9.78 -2.06 -7.94
C SER A 16 -9.18 -0.74 -7.46
N LEU A 17 -7.95 -0.48 -7.87
CA LEU A 17 -7.27 0.77 -7.51
C LEU A 17 -7.88 1.95 -8.26
N ALA A 18 -8.19 3.03 -7.53
CA ALA A 18 -8.71 4.26 -8.08
C ALA A 18 -7.57 5.24 -8.37
N GLY A 19 -6.59 4.79 -9.15
CA GLY A 19 -5.38 5.55 -9.45
C GLY A 19 -4.16 4.85 -8.91
N GLU A 20 -3.00 5.51 -9.01
CA GLU A 20 -1.75 4.93 -8.56
C GLU A 20 -1.58 5.07 -7.05
N PRO A 21 -1.11 4.02 -6.36
CA PRO A 21 -0.69 4.16 -4.96
C PRO A 21 0.42 5.18 -4.85
N ARG A 22 0.42 5.93 -3.75
CA ARG A 22 1.42 6.97 -3.50
C ARG A 22 2.23 6.64 -2.27
N VAL A 23 3.51 6.99 -2.31
CA VAL A 23 4.39 6.89 -1.14
C VAL A 23 4.25 8.18 -0.36
N THR A 24 3.82 8.07 0.90
CA THR A 24 3.69 9.23 1.78
C THR A 24 4.91 9.43 2.65
N SER A 25 5.64 8.34 2.91
CA SER A 25 6.89 8.42 3.66
C SER A 25 7.77 7.23 3.31
N ALA A 26 9.05 7.49 3.10
CA ALA A 26 10.04 6.44 2.85
C ALA A 26 11.44 6.96 3.21
N PRO A 27 12.34 6.10 3.70
CA PRO A 27 13.72 6.51 3.94
C PRO A 27 14.41 6.89 2.64
N PRO A 28 15.24 7.95 2.63
CA PRO A 28 15.97 8.37 1.43
C PRO A 28 17.23 7.54 1.24
N THR A 29 17.09 6.23 1.23
CA THR A 29 18.21 5.30 1.08
C THR A 29 17.92 4.32 -0.05
N THR A 30 18.96 3.63 -0.54
CA THR A 30 18.78 2.59 -1.56
C THR A 30 17.83 1.50 -1.06
N ALA A 31 17.98 1.07 0.18
CA ALA A 31 17.08 0.09 0.77
C ALA A 31 15.64 0.60 0.81
N GLY A 32 15.44 1.87 1.18
CA GLY A 32 14.12 2.49 1.18
C GLY A 32 13.48 2.47 -0.20
N GLN A 33 14.26 2.77 -1.25
CA GLN A 33 13.76 2.75 -2.62
C GLN A 33 13.36 1.35 -3.06
N VAL A 34 14.17 0.35 -2.72
CA VAL A 34 13.87 -1.04 -3.07
C VAL A 34 12.59 -1.51 -2.40
N TYR A 35 12.44 -1.22 -1.11
CA TYR A 35 11.23 -1.60 -0.37
C TYR A 35 10.01 -0.85 -0.86
N THR A 36 10.17 0.42 -1.22
CA THR A 36 9.08 1.22 -1.78
C THR A 36 8.55 0.59 -3.07
N GLU A 37 9.45 0.25 -3.98
CA GLU A 37 9.07 -0.37 -5.25
C GLU A 37 8.41 -1.73 -5.04
N ALA A 38 8.95 -2.53 -4.11
CA ALA A 38 8.38 -3.82 -3.79
C ALA A 38 6.98 -3.69 -3.21
N ALA A 39 6.77 -2.73 -2.31
CA ALA A 39 5.48 -2.47 -1.70
C ALA A 39 4.45 -2.01 -2.73
N LEU A 40 4.83 -1.08 -3.62
CA LEU A 40 3.95 -0.62 -4.69
C LEU A 40 3.57 -1.75 -5.63
N ARG A 41 4.54 -2.59 -5.98
CA ARG A 41 4.28 -3.74 -6.83
C ARG A 41 3.32 -4.72 -6.16
N ALA A 42 3.50 -4.97 -4.87
CA ALA A 42 2.63 -5.87 -4.13
C ALA A 42 1.19 -5.37 -4.12
N VAL A 43 0.99 -4.07 -3.90
CA VAL A 43 -0.35 -3.48 -3.92
C VAL A 43 -0.98 -3.66 -5.29
N ARG A 44 -0.24 -3.39 -6.37
CA ARG A 44 -0.76 -3.54 -7.73
C ARG A 44 -1.10 -4.98 -8.07
N MET A 45 -0.26 -5.91 -7.62
CA MET A 45 -0.47 -7.33 -7.89
C MET A 45 -1.64 -7.91 -7.11
N CYS A 46 -1.94 -7.37 -5.94
CA CYS A 46 -3.07 -7.82 -5.14
C CYS A 46 -4.41 -7.24 -5.60
N ALA A 47 -4.38 -6.19 -6.41
CA ALA A 47 -5.61 -5.59 -6.93
C ALA A 47 -6.18 -6.45 -8.07
N PRO A 48 -7.51 -6.56 -8.24
CA PRO A 48 -8.51 -5.98 -7.35
C PRO A 48 -8.64 -6.75 -6.03
N PHE A 49 -8.91 -6.01 -4.97
CA PHE A 49 -9.08 -6.61 -3.65
C PHE A 49 -10.52 -7.10 -3.49
N ARG A 50 -10.69 -8.25 -2.85
CA ARG A 50 -12.01 -8.79 -2.57
C ARG A 50 -12.44 -8.38 -1.16
N LEU A 51 -13.16 -7.28 -1.09
CA LEU A 51 -13.58 -6.69 0.17
C LEU A 51 -15.10 -6.55 0.20
N PRO A 52 -15.71 -6.57 1.41
CA PRO A 52 -17.16 -6.49 1.51
C PRO A 52 -17.67 -5.15 0.97
N PRO A 53 -18.52 -5.18 -0.09
CA PRO A 53 -18.99 -3.92 -0.71
C PRO A 53 -19.85 -3.07 0.21
N ASP A 54 -20.55 -3.67 1.16
CA ASP A 54 -21.37 -2.96 2.11
C ASP A 54 -20.56 -2.17 3.14
N LYS A 55 -19.25 -2.40 3.19
CA LYS A 55 -18.34 -1.68 4.08
C LYS A 55 -17.34 -0.83 3.31
N TYR A 56 -17.70 -0.42 2.10
CA TYR A 56 -16.82 0.34 1.23
C TYR A 56 -16.27 1.60 1.92
N ASN A 57 -17.07 2.30 2.72
CA ASN A 57 -16.61 3.50 3.41
C ASN A 57 -15.48 3.22 4.41
N ALA A 58 -15.34 1.98 4.86
CA ALA A 58 -14.27 1.61 5.77
C ALA A 58 -12.95 1.35 5.06
N TRP A 59 -12.98 0.93 3.77
CA TRP A 59 -11.76 0.53 3.07
C TRP A 59 -11.49 1.30 1.77
N LYS A 60 -12.29 2.30 1.44
CA LYS A 60 -12.12 3.07 0.18
C LYS A 60 -10.82 3.87 0.15
N ILE A 61 -10.31 4.23 1.30
CA ILE A 61 -9.04 4.95 1.45
C ILE A 61 -8.16 4.15 2.41
N VAL A 62 -6.95 3.83 1.98
CA VAL A 62 -6.03 3.02 2.77
C VAL A 62 -4.73 3.79 2.99
N ASP A 63 -4.33 3.89 4.25
CA ASP A 63 -3.02 4.35 4.65
C ASP A 63 -2.31 3.17 5.30
N TRP A 64 -1.24 2.70 4.68
CA TRP A 64 -0.58 1.48 5.10
C TRP A 64 0.87 1.76 5.49
N THR A 65 1.25 1.30 6.66
CA THR A 65 2.65 1.35 7.11
C THR A 65 3.28 -0.02 6.88
N PHE A 66 4.29 -0.05 6.04
CA PHE A 66 4.99 -1.28 5.67
C PHE A 66 6.29 -1.35 6.46
N ASP A 67 6.32 -2.17 7.50
CA ASP A 67 7.48 -2.35 8.37
C ASP A 67 7.97 -3.79 8.23
N PRO A 68 9.14 -4.02 7.61
CA PRO A 68 9.64 -5.38 7.41
C PRO A 68 9.85 -6.16 8.71
N ARG A 69 10.07 -5.47 9.82
CA ARG A 69 10.24 -6.15 11.11
C ARG A 69 8.98 -6.86 11.57
N GLN A 70 7.81 -6.41 11.12
CA GLN A 70 6.53 -7.02 11.50
C GLN A 70 6.18 -8.20 10.63
N MET A 71 6.96 -8.45 9.60
CA MET A 71 6.71 -9.53 8.64
C MET A 71 7.54 -10.78 8.93
N LEU A 72 8.35 -10.74 9.95
CA LEU A 72 9.21 -11.86 10.35
C LEU A 72 8.50 -12.83 11.27
#